data_6a281d97e91985893ad6e85256f44586
#
_entry.id   6a281d97e91985893ad6e85256f44586
#
_cell.length_a   1.000
_cell.length_b   1.000
_cell.length_c   1.000
_cell.angle_alpha   90.00
_cell.angle_beta   90.00
_cell.angle_gamma   90.00
#
_symmetry.space_group_name_H-M   'P 1'
#
loop_
_entity.id
_entity.type
_entity.pdbx_description
1 polymer ?
#
loop_
_entity_poly.entity_id
_entity_poly.type
_entity_poly.pdbx_seq_one_letter_code
_entity_poly.pdbx_strand_id
1 'polypeptide(L)'
;MSDPKKVLQMIKEKDVKYVDLRFTDPRGKWQHLAHAVETIEEDTFTDGLMFDGSSIAGWKAINESDMVLIPDASTAVMDPFAAQPSLILVCDIYEPGTGQPYGRDPRSIAKKAEAYLQSSGVGDTSYFGPEIEFFVFDDVRFTVGMNKVGHEIDSEEGPYVTGKRYEDGNMGHRPPVKGGYFPVPPVDS
;
A
#
# COMPACT_ATOMS: atom_id res chain seq x y z
N MET A 1 -0.06 -19.73 7.93
CA MET A 1 0.19 -19.68 6.47
C MET A 1 -1.14 -19.64 5.78
N SER A 2 -1.44 -18.61 5.03
CA SER A 2 -2.63 -18.63 4.19
C SER A 2 -2.35 -19.45 2.95
N ASP A 3 -3.23 -20.38 2.73
CA ASP A 3 -3.26 -21.28 1.60
C ASP A 3 -3.81 -20.52 0.38
N PRO A 4 -3.17 -20.56 -0.81
CA PRO A 4 -3.72 -20.02 -2.05
C PRO A 4 -5.18 -20.41 -2.30
N LYS A 5 -5.59 -21.62 -1.94
CA LYS A 5 -6.98 -22.10 -2.06
C LYS A 5 -7.96 -21.26 -1.26
N LYS A 6 -7.55 -20.76 -0.08
CA LYS A 6 -8.39 -19.88 0.73
C LYS A 6 -8.55 -18.50 0.07
N VAL A 7 -7.51 -18.01 -0.61
CA VAL A 7 -7.59 -16.76 -1.37
C VAL A 7 -8.54 -16.91 -2.55
N LEU A 8 -8.43 -18.00 -3.30
CA LEU A 8 -9.34 -18.31 -4.42
C LEU A 8 -10.80 -18.52 -3.94
N GLN A 9 -10.97 -19.08 -2.75
CA GLN A 9 -12.29 -19.17 -2.12
C GLN A 9 -12.82 -17.76 -1.74
N MET A 10 -12.00 -16.91 -1.12
CA MET A 10 -12.36 -15.52 -0.80
C MET A 10 -12.75 -14.73 -2.05
N ILE A 11 -12.01 -14.89 -3.14
CA ILE A 11 -12.31 -14.29 -4.46
C ILE A 11 -13.75 -14.63 -4.88
N LYS A 12 -14.14 -15.89 -4.78
CA LYS A 12 -15.50 -16.34 -5.14
C LYS A 12 -16.57 -15.83 -4.20
N GLU A 13 -16.32 -15.93 -2.87
CA GLU A 13 -17.27 -15.53 -1.84
C GLU A 13 -17.54 -14.02 -1.82
N LYS A 14 -16.54 -13.21 -2.16
CA LYS A 14 -16.62 -11.74 -2.17
C LYS A 14 -16.92 -11.14 -3.54
N ASP A 15 -17.16 -11.97 -4.56
CA ASP A 15 -17.40 -11.55 -5.94
C ASP A 15 -16.33 -10.58 -6.46
N VAL A 16 -15.06 -10.88 -6.15
CA VAL A 16 -13.91 -10.05 -6.53
C VAL A 16 -13.83 -9.93 -8.05
N LYS A 17 -13.60 -8.72 -8.53
CA LYS A 17 -13.44 -8.41 -9.96
C LYS A 17 -11.99 -8.19 -10.36
N TYR A 18 -11.20 -7.63 -9.43
CA TYR A 18 -9.79 -7.32 -9.67
C TYR A 18 -8.91 -7.78 -8.52
N VAL A 19 -7.72 -8.25 -8.85
CA VAL A 19 -6.67 -8.52 -7.88
C VAL A 19 -5.56 -7.50 -8.08
N ASP A 20 -5.27 -6.75 -7.02
CA ASP A 20 -4.28 -5.69 -6.96
C ASP A 20 -3.00 -6.22 -6.33
N LEU A 21 -1.99 -6.47 -7.16
CA LEU A 21 -0.69 -7.00 -6.76
C LEU A 21 0.23 -5.86 -6.38
N ARG A 22 0.50 -5.70 -5.09
CA ARG A 22 1.28 -4.59 -4.55
C ARG A 22 2.70 -5.02 -4.17
N PHE A 23 3.66 -4.15 -4.43
CA PHE A 23 5.04 -4.32 -4.03
C PHE A 23 5.67 -2.96 -3.69
N THR A 24 6.82 -2.98 -3.03
CA THR A 24 7.49 -1.76 -2.57
C THR A 24 8.70 -1.46 -3.44
N ASP A 25 8.83 -0.23 -3.92
CA ASP A 25 10.02 0.21 -4.65
C ASP A 25 11.17 0.60 -3.69
N PRO A 26 12.40 0.86 -4.20
CA PRO A 26 13.55 1.24 -3.35
C PRO A 26 13.38 2.54 -2.57
N ARG A 27 12.38 3.36 -2.91
CA ARG A 27 12.06 4.61 -2.19
C ARG A 27 11.02 4.41 -1.08
N GLY A 28 10.52 3.18 -0.90
CA GLY A 28 9.47 2.86 0.05
C GLY A 28 8.05 3.14 -0.45
N LYS A 29 7.90 3.50 -1.74
CA LYS A 29 6.58 3.72 -2.34
C LYS A 29 5.96 2.39 -2.78
N TRP A 30 4.68 2.22 -2.53
CA TRP A 30 3.92 1.13 -3.11
C TRP A 30 3.71 1.34 -4.61
N GLN A 31 4.05 0.32 -5.36
CA GLN A 31 3.74 0.13 -6.77
C GLN A 31 2.73 -1.00 -6.88
N HIS A 32 2.00 -1.06 -7.99
CA HIS A 32 1.01 -2.12 -8.16
C HIS A 32 0.74 -2.47 -9.63
N LEU A 33 0.17 -3.64 -9.82
CA LEU A 33 -0.44 -4.10 -11.06
C LEU A 33 -1.81 -4.67 -10.74
N ALA A 34 -2.85 -4.19 -11.40
CA ALA A 34 -4.20 -4.72 -11.27
C ALA A 34 -4.48 -5.75 -12.38
N HIS A 35 -4.91 -6.92 -11.98
CA HIS A 35 -5.29 -8.00 -12.87
C HIS A 35 -6.79 -8.30 -12.78
N ALA A 36 -7.41 -8.63 -13.91
CA ALA A 36 -8.76 -9.18 -13.91
C ALA A 36 -8.74 -10.53 -13.19
N VAL A 37 -9.75 -10.79 -12.37
CA VAL A 37 -9.79 -11.97 -11.50
C VAL A 37 -9.67 -13.30 -12.26
N GLU A 38 -10.13 -13.33 -13.50
CA GLU A 38 -10.09 -14.53 -14.36
C GLU A 38 -8.67 -14.98 -14.71
N THR A 39 -7.67 -14.11 -14.51
CA THR A 39 -6.25 -14.42 -14.76
C THR A 39 -5.51 -14.96 -13.54
N ILE A 40 -6.18 -15.06 -12.41
CA ILE A 40 -5.59 -15.49 -11.14
C ILE A 40 -5.98 -16.94 -10.85
N GLU A 41 -5.00 -17.80 -10.87
CA GLU A 41 -5.14 -19.24 -10.64
C GLU A 41 -4.24 -19.69 -9.45
N GLU A 42 -4.29 -20.96 -9.09
CA GLU A 42 -3.51 -21.50 -7.98
C GLU A 42 -2.00 -21.41 -8.25
N ASP A 43 -1.59 -21.62 -9.49
CA ASP A 43 -0.20 -21.53 -9.94
C ASP A 43 0.34 -20.09 -9.94
N THR A 44 -0.50 -19.08 -9.99
CA THR A 44 -0.09 -17.67 -9.81
C THR A 44 0.69 -17.44 -8.51
N PHE A 45 0.43 -18.24 -7.48
CA PHE A 45 1.11 -18.13 -6.18
C PHE A 45 2.46 -18.86 -6.13
N THR A 46 2.75 -19.67 -7.13
CA THR A 46 4.03 -20.41 -7.26
C THR A 46 4.88 -19.90 -8.40
N ASP A 47 4.28 -19.73 -9.56
CA ASP A 47 4.96 -19.34 -10.80
C ASP A 47 5.02 -17.82 -10.96
N GLY A 48 4.08 -17.12 -10.31
CA GLY A 48 3.99 -15.67 -10.31
C GLY A 48 3.48 -15.07 -11.63
N LEU A 49 3.58 -13.76 -11.70
CA LEU A 49 3.19 -12.97 -12.85
C LEU A 49 4.35 -12.09 -13.32
N MET A 50 4.61 -12.09 -14.61
CA MET A 50 5.70 -11.29 -15.20
C MET A 50 5.34 -9.82 -15.26
N PHE A 51 6.32 -8.95 -15.05
CA PHE A 51 6.21 -7.52 -15.24
C PHE A 51 7.53 -6.90 -15.67
N ASP A 52 7.47 -5.67 -16.19
CA ASP A 52 8.63 -4.89 -16.62
C ASP A 52 9.26 -4.13 -15.42
N GLY A 53 10.34 -4.68 -14.88
CA GLY A 53 11.10 -4.07 -13.80
C GLY A 53 11.88 -2.81 -14.20
N SER A 54 12.07 -2.52 -15.51
CA SER A 54 12.70 -1.29 -15.96
C SER A 54 11.81 -0.06 -15.75
N SER A 55 10.51 -0.27 -15.58
CA SER A 55 9.55 0.77 -15.22
C SER A 55 9.69 1.25 -13.77
N ILE A 56 10.43 0.52 -12.93
CA ILE A 56 10.66 0.87 -11.54
C ILE A 56 12.03 1.53 -11.40
N ALA A 57 12.06 2.78 -10.95
CA ALA A 57 13.28 3.54 -10.80
C ALA A 57 14.29 2.86 -9.86
N GLY A 58 15.49 2.63 -10.38
CA GLY A 58 16.59 2.02 -9.62
C GLY A 58 16.60 0.48 -9.62
N TRP A 59 15.70 -0.17 -10.36
CA TRP A 59 15.69 -1.64 -10.46
C TRP A 59 16.50 -2.13 -11.67
N LYS A 60 15.88 -2.33 -12.81
CA LYS A 60 16.48 -2.99 -13.97
C LYS A 60 16.71 -2.02 -15.13
N ALA A 61 17.65 -2.38 -16.00
CA ALA A 61 17.79 -1.75 -17.32
C ALA A 61 16.83 -2.43 -18.32
N ILE A 62 16.52 -1.73 -19.39
CA ILE A 62 15.52 -2.20 -20.38
C ILE A 62 15.89 -3.52 -21.06
N ASN A 63 17.18 -3.83 -21.15
CA ASN A 63 17.68 -5.08 -21.72
C ASN A 63 17.61 -6.29 -20.78
N GLU A 64 17.24 -6.08 -19.52
CA GLU A 64 17.10 -7.11 -18.49
C GLU A 64 15.84 -6.86 -17.65
N SER A 65 14.77 -6.42 -18.30
CA SER A 65 13.61 -5.83 -17.61
C SER A 65 12.68 -6.83 -16.95
N ASP A 66 12.66 -8.06 -17.44
CA ASP A 66 11.70 -9.06 -16.97
C ASP A 66 11.91 -9.42 -15.50
N MET A 67 10.84 -9.35 -14.74
CA MET A 67 10.78 -9.72 -13.32
C MET A 67 9.47 -10.44 -12.99
N VAL A 68 9.44 -11.13 -11.87
CA VAL A 68 8.29 -11.93 -11.44
C VAL A 68 7.74 -11.41 -10.12
N LEU A 69 6.43 -11.18 -10.06
CA LEU A 69 5.67 -10.96 -8.84
C LEU A 69 5.17 -12.31 -8.32
N ILE A 70 5.55 -12.67 -7.10
CA ILE A 70 5.02 -13.85 -6.41
C ILE A 70 4.08 -13.35 -5.28
N PRO A 71 2.76 -13.52 -5.42
CA PRO A 71 1.82 -13.05 -4.41
C PRO A 71 1.93 -13.84 -3.10
N ASP A 72 1.98 -13.13 -1.97
CA ASP A 72 1.93 -13.74 -0.66
C ASP A 72 0.46 -13.90 -0.22
N ALA A 73 -0.05 -15.11 -0.29
CA ALA A 73 -1.42 -15.43 0.10
C ALA A 73 -1.77 -15.03 1.55
N SER A 74 -0.77 -14.84 2.43
CA SER A 74 -1.00 -14.42 3.81
C SER A 74 -1.42 -12.97 3.95
N THR A 75 -1.23 -12.18 2.90
CA THR A 75 -1.48 -10.73 2.90
C THR A 75 -2.83 -10.36 2.30
N ALA A 76 -3.64 -11.34 1.91
CA ALA A 76 -4.92 -11.12 1.24
C ALA A 76 -5.88 -10.26 2.06
N VAL A 77 -6.27 -9.12 1.52
CA VAL A 77 -7.23 -8.21 2.13
C VAL A 77 -8.09 -7.53 1.07
N MET A 78 -9.39 -7.38 1.36
CA MET A 78 -10.27 -6.60 0.47
C MET A 78 -9.91 -5.12 0.53
N ASP A 79 -9.84 -4.45 -0.62
CA ASP A 79 -9.64 -3.01 -0.69
C ASP A 79 -10.95 -2.28 -0.32
N PRO A 80 -10.99 -1.55 0.81
CA PRO A 80 -12.20 -0.86 1.26
C PRO A 80 -12.50 0.41 0.46
N PHE A 81 -11.58 0.88 -0.37
CA PHE A 81 -11.68 2.15 -1.12
C PHE A 81 -11.92 1.96 -2.62
N ALA A 82 -11.74 0.75 -3.13
CA ALA A 82 -11.94 0.49 -4.54
C ALA A 82 -13.42 0.60 -4.94
N ALA A 83 -13.68 1.18 -6.12
CA ALA A 83 -15.05 1.31 -6.65
C ALA A 83 -15.68 -0.04 -7.02
N GLN A 84 -14.86 -1.05 -7.27
CA GLN A 84 -15.27 -2.43 -7.57
C GLN A 84 -14.64 -3.38 -6.54
N PRO A 85 -15.27 -4.52 -6.21
CA PRO A 85 -14.68 -5.51 -5.31
C PRO A 85 -13.28 -5.91 -5.78
N SER A 86 -12.26 -5.47 -5.05
CA SER A 86 -10.85 -5.68 -5.36
C SER A 86 -10.15 -6.32 -4.18
N LEU A 87 -9.29 -7.30 -4.47
CA LEU A 87 -8.47 -7.98 -3.49
C LEU A 87 -7.02 -7.50 -3.61
N ILE A 88 -6.43 -7.07 -2.50
CA ILE A 88 -5.02 -6.70 -2.44
C ILE A 88 -4.20 -7.92 -2.02
N LEU A 89 -3.09 -8.15 -2.71
CA LEU A 89 -2.05 -9.11 -2.35
C LEU A 89 -0.70 -8.40 -2.40
N VAL A 90 0.10 -8.53 -1.34
CA VAL A 90 1.48 -8.05 -1.34
C VAL A 90 2.37 -9.13 -1.95
N CYS A 91 3.28 -8.71 -2.84
CA CYS A 91 4.11 -9.62 -3.60
C CYS A 91 5.58 -9.54 -3.20
N ASP A 92 6.25 -10.67 -3.31
CA ASP A 92 7.71 -10.75 -3.38
C ASP A 92 8.16 -10.62 -4.83
N ILE A 93 9.38 -10.11 -5.04
CA ILE A 93 9.95 -9.93 -6.37
C ILE A 93 11.06 -10.94 -6.60
N TYR A 94 11.01 -11.62 -7.75
CA TYR A 94 11.97 -12.63 -8.16
C TYR A 94 12.58 -12.33 -9.53
N GLU A 95 13.79 -12.84 -9.73
CA GLU A 95 14.47 -12.83 -11.02
C GLU A 95 14.11 -14.09 -11.80
N PRO A 96 13.50 -13.98 -13.00
CA PRO A 96 13.01 -15.14 -13.74
C PRO A 96 14.14 -16.10 -14.15
N GLY A 97 15.31 -15.58 -14.50
CA GLY A 97 16.43 -16.40 -14.96
C GLY A 97 17.09 -17.25 -13.86
N THR A 98 17.01 -16.85 -12.62
CA THR A 98 17.63 -17.55 -11.48
C THR A 98 16.63 -18.14 -10.51
N GLY A 99 15.38 -17.71 -10.55
CA GLY A 99 14.35 -18.08 -9.57
C GLY A 99 14.70 -17.60 -8.15
N GLN A 100 15.57 -16.61 -8.01
CA GLN A 100 16.00 -16.09 -6.71
C GLN A 100 15.26 -14.78 -6.36
N PRO A 101 15.04 -14.50 -5.06
CA PRO A 101 14.51 -13.23 -4.63
C PRO A 101 15.38 -12.07 -5.11
N TYR A 102 14.74 -11.02 -5.63
CA TYR A 102 15.48 -9.86 -6.15
C TYR A 102 16.19 -9.09 -5.03
N GLY A 103 17.49 -8.83 -5.22
CA GLY A 103 18.35 -8.25 -4.19
C GLY A 103 18.02 -6.80 -3.80
N ARG A 104 17.26 -6.07 -4.63
CA ARG A 104 16.84 -4.68 -4.35
C ARG A 104 15.35 -4.57 -3.97
N ASP A 105 14.69 -5.69 -3.78
CA ASP A 105 13.32 -5.71 -3.25
C ASP A 105 13.36 -5.49 -1.74
N PRO A 106 12.76 -4.39 -1.21
CA PRO A 106 12.75 -4.09 0.22
C PRO A 106 12.14 -5.22 1.07
N ARG A 107 11.10 -5.88 0.55
CA ARG A 107 10.47 -7.01 1.26
C ARG A 107 11.41 -8.21 1.37
N SER A 108 12.15 -8.52 0.33
CA SER A 108 13.20 -9.57 0.34
C SER A 108 14.32 -9.24 1.33
N ILE A 109 14.71 -7.96 1.45
CA ILE A 109 15.70 -7.51 2.44
C ILE A 109 15.17 -7.69 3.85
N ALA A 110 13.91 -7.33 4.12
CA ALA A 110 13.27 -7.53 5.43
C ALA A 110 13.23 -9.03 5.82
N LYS A 111 12.84 -9.91 4.90
CA LYS A 111 12.85 -11.36 5.12
C LYS A 111 14.26 -11.91 5.41
N LYS A 112 15.29 -11.39 4.74
CA LYS A 112 16.69 -11.74 5.04
C LYS A 112 17.12 -11.28 6.43
N ALA A 113 16.71 -10.09 6.85
CA ALA A 113 17.01 -9.56 8.17
C ALA A 113 16.36 -10.40 9.28
N GLU A 114 15.11 -10.82 9.08
CA GLU A 114 14.38 -11.71 10.01
C GLU A 114 15.06 -13.08 10.10
N ALA A 115 15.43 -13.68 8.96
CA ALA A 115 16.18 -14.94 8.93
C ALA A 115 17.54 -14.82 9.62
N TYR A 116 18.22 -13.70 9.45
CA TYR A 116 19.50 -13.45 10.13
C TYR A 116 19.31 -13.32 11.65
N LEU A 117 18.28 -12.62 12.12
CA LEU A 117 17.98 -12.52 13.53
C LEU A 117 17.85 -13.92 14.17
N GLN A 118 17.06 -14.78 13.54
CA GLN A 118 16.84 -16.16 14.02
C GLN A 118 18.15 -16.98 14.01
N SER A 119 18.92 -16.91 12.90
CA SER A 119 20.16 -17.67 12.76
C SER A 119 21.30 -17.20 13.66
N SER A 120 21.29 -15.93 14.05
CA SER A 120 22.29 -15.35 14.95
C SER A 120 22.14 -15.79 16.40
N GLY A 121 20.96 -16.32 16.79
CA GLY A 121 20.64 -16.69 18.15
C GLY A 121 20.43 -15.52 19.10
N VAL A 122 20.42 -14.27 18.61
CA VAL A 122 20.17 -13.06 19.41
C VAL A 122 18.67 -12.91 19.76
N GLY A 123 17.82 -13.36 18.86
CA GLY A 123 16.36 -13.34 19.04
C GLY A 123 15.68 -14.19 17.98
N ASP A 124 14.44 -14.57 18.23
CA ASP A 124 13.59 -15.33 17.33
C ASP A 124 12.52 -14.46 16.63
N THR A 125 12.23 -13.30 17.20
CA THR A 125 11.16 -12.42 16.74
C THR A 125 11.55 -10.96 16.93
N SER A 126 11.23 -10.10 15.94
CA SER A 126 11.29 -8.65 16.06
C SER A 126 9.88 -8.06 16.02
N TYR A 127 9.62 -7.09 16.89
CA TYR A 127 8.37 -6.35 16.95
C TYR A 127 8.57 -4.93 16.46
N PHE A 128 7.69 -4.49 15.57
CA PHE A 128 7.68 -3.12 15.05
C PHE A 128 6.34 -2.48 15.39
N GLY A 129 6.36 -1.24 15.90
CA GLY A 129 5.17 -0.44 16.20
C GLY A 129 5.15 0.80 15.32
N PRO A 130 4.65 0.74 14.08
CA PRO A 130 4.57 1.91 13.23
C PRO A 130 3.54 2.90 13.78
N GLU A 131 3.90 4.18 13.79
CA GLU A 131 3.00 5.30 14.09
C GLU A 131 2.54 5.92 12.78
N ILE A 132 1.32 5.61 12.36
CA ILE A 132 0.77 6.10 11.10
C ILE A 132 0.01 7.39 11.37
N GLU A 133 0.53 8.50 10.87
CA GLU A 133 -0.10 9.81 10.95
C GLU A 133 -0.85 10.13 9.65
N PHE A 134 -2.04 10.70 9.75
CA PHE A 134 -2.84 11.12 8.62
C PHE A 134 -3.72 12.33 8.97
N PHE A 135 -4.17 13.04 7.94
CA PHE A 135 -5.13 14.11 8.06
C PHE A 135 -6.51 13.64 7.60
N VAL A 136 -7.55 14.11 8.27
CA VAL A 136 -8.93 13.96 7.84
C VAL A 136 -9.40 15.28 7.26
N PHE A 137 -9.93 15.26 6.05
CA PHE A 137 -10.42 16.44 5.35
C PHE A 137 -11.92 16.31 5.09
N ASP A 138 -12.63 17.44 5.19
CA ASP A 138 -14.05 17.54 4.83
C ASP A 138 -14.26 17.66 3.34
N ASP A 139 -13.30 18.29 2.63
CA ASP A 139 -13.33 18.44 1.18
C ASP A 139 -11.91 18.49 0.61
N VAL A 140 -11.71 17.81 -0.52
CA VAL A 140 -10.45 17.81 -1.27
C VAL A 140 -10.75 18.08 -2.73
N ARG A 141 -10.22 19.18 -3.24
CA ARG A 141 -10.27 19.55 -4.65
C ARG A 141 -8.86 19.54 -5.21
N PHE A 142 -8.66 18.89 -6.33
CA PHE A 142 -7.32 18.83 -6.94
C PHE A 142 -7.37 18.98 -8.46
N THR A 143 -6.29 19.47 -9.00
CA THR A 143 -6.03 19.54 -10.43
C THR A 143 -4.71 18.86 -10.73
N VAL A 144 -4.72 17.89 -11.65
CA VAL A 144 -3.52 17.22 -12.15
C VAL A 144 -3.53 17.32 -13.68
N GLY A 145 -2.62 18.09 -14.21
CA GLY A 145 -2.43 18.27 -15.65
C GLY A 145 -0.96 18.38 -15.99
N MET A 146 -0.64 18.33 -17.28
CA MET A 146 0.75 18.38 -17.75
C MET A 146 1.49 19.66 -17.37
N ASN A 147 0.76 20.78 -17.27
CA ASN A 147 1.30 22.11 -17.01
C ASN A 147 0.83 22.75 -15.71
N LYS A 148 -0.04 22.07 -14.96
CA LYS A 148 -0.59 22.59 -13.70
C LYS A 148 -0.87 21.45 -12.73
N VAL A 149 -0.37 21.59 -11.51
CA VAL A 149 -0.70 20.73 -10.39
C VAL A 149 -1.06 21.61 -9.21
N GLY A 150 -2.14 21.28 -8.50
CA GLY A 150 -2.57 22.02 -7.33
C GLY A 150 -3.66 21.27 -6.56
N HIS A 151 -3.85 21.68 -5.31
CA HIS A 151 -4.94 21.18 -4.48
C HIS A 151 -5.46 22.30 -3.57
N GLU A 152 -6.71 22.17 -3.19
CA GLU A 152 -7.37 22.92 -2.12
C GLU A 152 -8.03 21.91 -1.18
N ILE A 153 -7.90 22.11 0.11
CA ILE A 153 -8.45 21.25 1.13
C ILE A 153 -9.20 22.08 2.16
N ASP A 154 -10.30 21.53 2.65
CA ASP A 154 -11.04 22.05 3.78
C ASP A 154 -11.06 21.02 4.91
N SER A 155 -10.87 21.49 6.14
CA SER A 155 -11.00 20.70 7.35
C SER A 155 -11.58 21.53 8.46
N GLU A 156 -12.58 21.01 9.16
CA GLU A 156 -13.19 21.66 10.32
C GLU A 156 -12.19 21.87 11.44
N GLU A 157 -11.25 20.95 11.58
CA GLU A 157 -10.21 21.00 12.59
C GLU A 157 -8.93 21.74 12.12
N GLY A 158 -8.84 22.05 10.84
CA GLY A 158 -7.64 22.67 10.27
C GLY A 158 -7.65 24.19 10.32
N PRO A 159 -6.47 24.85 10.32
CA PRO A 159 -6.37 26.30 10.20
C PRO A 159 -6.70 26.84 8.80
N TYR A 160 -6.88 25.97 7.82
CA TYR A 160 -7.01 26.27 6.39
C TYR A 160 -8.43 25.96 5.86
N VAL A 161 -9.44 26.46 6.55
CA VAL A 161 -10.82 26.38 6.07
C VAL A 161 -11.13 27.56 5.15
N THR A 162 -11.72 27.30 3.99
CA THR A 162 -12.03 28.28 2.95
C THR A 162 -13.30 29.10 3.24
N GLY A 163 -13.63 29.37 4.50
CA GLY A 163 -14.73 30.23 4.91
C GLY A 163 -16.06 29.50 5.08
N LYS A 164 -16.10 28.17 5.06
CA LYS A 164 -17.29 27.40 5.39
C LYS A 164 -17.77 27.72 6.81
N ARG A 165 -19.05 28.00 6.98
CA ARG A 165 -19.71 28.15 8.28
C ARG A 165 -20.62 26.97 8.53
N TYR A 166 -20.65 26.53 9.77
CA TYR A 166 -21.56 25.49 10.24
C TYR A 166 -22.93 26.09 10.59
N GLU A 167 -23.97 25.24 10.70
CA GLU A 167 -25.34 25.69 10.96
C GLU A 167 -25.48 26.59 12.18
N ASP A 168 -24.69 26.34 13.22
CA ASP A 168 -24.65 27.13 14.45
C ASP A 168 -23.75 28.38 14.37
N GLY A 169 -23.12 28.61 13.24
CA GLY A 169 -22.15 29.70 13.06
C GLY A 169 -20.81 29.51 13.76
N ASN A 170 -20.62 28.41 14.45
CA ASN A 170 -19.37 28.08 15.12
C ASN A 170 -18.35 27.56 14.09
N MET A 171 -17.15 28.04 14.16
CA MET A 171 -16.05 27.60 13.31
C MET A 171 -15.24 26.46 13.94
N GLY A 172 -15.60 26.04 15.16
CA GLY A 172 -14.88 25.02 15.91
C GLY A 172 -13.48 25.45 16.38
N HIS A 173 -12.85 24.63 17.16
CA HIS A 173 -11.43 24.76 17.47
C HIS A 173 -10.59 24.31 16.26
N ARG A 174 -9.51 25.05 16.00
CA ARG A 174 -8.62 24.79 14.87
C ARG A 174 -7.19 24.72 15.34
N PRO A 175 -6.69 23.53 15.65
CA PRO A 175 -5.30 23.39 16.06
C PRO A 175 -4.37 23.84 14.93
N PRO A 176 -3.19 24.38 15.28
CA PRO A 176 -2.18 24.70 14.28
C PRO A 176 -1.70 23.44 13.57
N VAL A 177 -1.11 23.62 12.37
CA VAL A 177 -0.41 22.52 11.68
C VAL A 177 0.58 21.88 12.63
N LYS A 178 0.56 20.55 12.76
CA LYS A 178 1.28 19.77 13.77
C LYS A 178 0.84 20.03 15.22
N GLY A 179 -0.35 20.55 15.42
CA GLY A 179 -1.00 20.67 16.74
C GLY A 179 -1.92 19.47 17.01
N GLY A 180 -2.58 19.51 18.18
CA GLY A 180 -3.64 18.57 18.50
C GLY A 180 -3.23 17.26 19.15
N TYR A 181 -1.96 17.07 19.53
CA TYR A 181 -1.54 15.86 20.23
C TYR A 181 -2.12 15.74 21.66
N PHE A 182 -2.33 16.88 22.33
CA PHE A 182 -2.94 16.94 23.67
C PHE A 182 -4.23 17.78 23.70
N PRO A 183 -5.19 17.60 22.79
CA PRO A 183 -6.41 18.39 22.83
C PRO A 183 -7.22 18.10 24.09
N VAL A 184 -7.89 19.12 24.60
CA VAL A 184 -8.73 19.03 25.80
C VAL A 184 -10.17 19.40 25.46
N PRO A 185 -11.12 18.44 25.45
CA PRO A 185 -12.53 18.75 25.27
C PRO A 185 -13.04 19.72 26.36
N PRO A 186 -14.02 20.59 26.05
CA PRO A 186 -14.75 20.75 24.79
C PRO A 186 -14.11 21.76 23.82
N VAL A 187 -12.95 22.33 24.15
CA VAL A 187 -12.32 23.39 23.36
C VAL A 187 -11.58 22.81 22.15
N ASP A 188 -11.03 21.64 22.31
CA ASP A 188 -10.17 20.95 21.33
C ASP A 188 -10.78 19.60 20.94
N SER A 189 -11.98 19.60 20.44
CA SER A 189 -12.66 18.35 20.01
C SER A 189 -12.68 18.17 18.51
#